data_99a452e0f3c0b92a73a4dd10e7ec7a55
#
_entry.id   99a452e0f3c0b92a73a4dd10e7ec7a55
#
_cell.length_a   1.000
_cell.length_b   1.000
_cell.length_c   1.000
_cell.angle_alpha   90.00
_cell.angle_beta   90.00
_cell.angle_gamma   90.00
#
_symmetry.space_group_name_H-M   'P 1'
#
loop_
_entity.id
_entity.type
_entity.pdbx_description
1 polymer ?
#
loop_
_entity_poly.entity_id
_entity_poly.type
_entity_poly.pdbx_seq_one_letter_code
_entity_poly.pdbx_strand_id
1 'polypeptide(L)'
;GGILGKINTPTTSVASGVWSLDSQFEAQSSSIWPLAFPQTTIANSCRFDDASSDHLIYTASSEGNRRTYTISLWTKRANLGKSGLIGGWDSGYQSGFASMVFFNSDDKLEFDNDKAGSDFTFNTNMVFRDISAWYHIVIAIDTTQATEADRQKVYVNGSQVDLTESASGFPTQNYDTYFNKNLTVVGSYAYEGGGTVDEYSGYMAEVVMVDGQALEPTSFGATNPVTNIWEPIAYSGTYGTNGFRLDFANSSALGNDVSGNDNDFTVNNLTSIDQSTDTCSNNFCTLNPLDIGGGSYTFS
;
A
#
# COMPACT_ATOMS: atom_id res chain seq x y z
N GLY A 1 16.36 -46.63 3.22
CA GLY A 1 16.60 -46.04 4.51
C GLY A 1 17.08 -44.62 4.35
N GLY A 2 16.16 -43.65 4.58
CA GLY A 2 16.53 -42.23 4.59
C GLY A 2 17.42 -41.96 5.81
N ILE A 3 18.49 -41.20 5.62
CA ILE A 3 19.30 -40.71 6.71
C ILE A 3 18.46 -39.67 7.45
N LEU A 4 17.84 -40.08 8.54
CA LEU A 4 17.24 -39.14 9.48
C LEU A 4 18.38 -38.44 10.20
N GLY A 5 18.60 -37.18 9.92
CA GLY A 5 19.55 -36.36 10.68
C GLY A 5 19.16 -36.32 12.15
N LYS A 6 20.14 -36.10 13.04
CA LYS A 6 19.92 -35.99 14.48
C LYS A 6 18.87 -34.88 14.71
N ILE A 7 17.74 -35.22 15.34
CA ILE A 7 16.76 -34.24 15.78
C ILE A 7 17.39 -33.39 16.88
N ASN A 8 17.54 -32.11 16.63
CA ASN A 8 17.98 -31.17 17.66
C ASN A 8 16.71 -30.63 18.37
N THR A 9 16.81 -30.47 19.69
CA THR A 9 15.72 -29.82 20.44
C THR A 9 15.41 -28.47 19.81
N PRO A 10 14.14 -28.18 19.44
CA PRO A 10 13.80 -26.89 18.85
C PRO A 10 14.00 -25.75 19.86
N THR A 11 14.24 -24.58 19.35
CA THR A 11 14.26 -23.34 20.13
C THR A 11 13.22 -22.39 19.58
N THR A 12 12.94 -21.31 20.30
CA THR A 12 11.99 -20.28 19.84
C THR A 12 12.40 -19.60 18.53
N SER A 13 13.61 -19.83 18.05
CA SER A 13 14.16 -19.23 16.82
C SER A 13 14.47 -20.24 15.72
N VAL A 14 14.73 -21.51 16.05
CA VAL A 14 15.16 -22.51 15.08
C VAL A 14 14.62 -23.90 15.43
N ALA A 15 14.03 -24.58 14.42
CA ALA A 15 13.78 -26.01 14.45
C ALA A 15 14.44 -26.66 13.23
N SER A 16 15.46 -27.50 13.43
CA SER A 16 16.15 -28.21 12.36
C SER A 16 15.96 -29.71 12.49
N GLY A 17 15.80 -30.40 11.37
CA GLY A 17 15.60 -31.86 11.31
C GLY A 17 14.21 -32.24 10.80
N VAL A 18 13.92 -33.56 10.88
CA VAL A 18 12.59 -34.09 10.50
C VAL A 18 11.80 -34.35 11.78
N TRP A 19 10.66 -33.72 11.92
CA TRP A 19 9.81 -33.77 13.10
C TRP A 19 8.50 -34.49 12.77
N SER A 20 8.01 -35.36 13.68
CA SER A 20 6.66 -35.87 13.59
C SER A 20 5.66 -34.77 13.94
N LEU A 21 4.41 -34.87 13.48
CA LEU A 21 3.35 -33.93 13.82
C LEU A 21 3.16 -33.84 15.36
N ASP A 22 3.21 -34.97 16.06
CA ASP A 22 3.09 -35.01 17.52
C ASP A 22 4.22 -34.24 18.18
N SER A 23 5.49 -34.46 17.74
CA SER A 23 6.64 -33.75 18.28
C SER A 23 6.59 -32.24 18.01
N GLN A 24 6.07 -31.83 16.85
CA GLN A 24 5.84 -30.41 16.53
C GLN A 24 4.77 -29.82 17.46
N PHE A 25 3.66 -30.52 17.64
CA PHE A 25 2.56 -30.09 18.52
C PHE A 25 3.01 -29.97 19.97
N GLU A 26 3.75 -30.96 20.49
CA GLU A 26 4.32 -30.91 21.84
C GLU A 26 5.28 -29.72 22.02
N ALA A 27 6.15 -29.48 21.03
CA ALA A 27 7.10 -28.38 21.07
C ALA A 27 6.38 -27.01 20.98
N GLN A 28 5.33 -26.90 20.19
CA GLN A 28 4.49 -25.69 20.12
C GLN A 28 3.75 -25.45 21.44
N SER A 29 3.13 -26.47 22.01
CA SER A 29 2.41 -26.37 23.29
C SER A 29 3.33 -26.02 24.45
N SER A 30 4.59 -26.41 24.37
CA SER A 30 5.66 -26.10 25.34
C SER A 30 6.38 -24.78 25.07
N SER A 31 5.93 -24.01 24.05
CA SER A 31 6.55 -22.74 23.65
C SER A 31 8.06 -22.81 23.33
N ILE A 32 8.54 -23.99 22.91
CA ILE A 32 9.94 -24.21 22.49
C ILE A 32 10.07 -24.44 20.98
N TRP A 33 8.95 -24.43 20.23
CA TRP A 33 8.95 -24.38 18.77
C TRP A 33 9.21 -22.95 18.31
N PRO A 34 9.92 -22.73 17.19
CA PRO A 34 10.05 -21.38 16.65
C PRO A 34 8.68 -20.70 16.63
N LEU A 35 8.60 -19.55 17.28
CA LEU A 35 7.39 -18.73 17.21
C LEU A 35 7.11 -18.49 15.74
N ALA A 36 5.84 -18.60 15.37
CA ALA A 36 5.44 -18.11 14.08
C ALA A 36 6.00 -16.69 13.94
N PHE A 37 6.64 -16.42 12.81
CA PHE A 37 7.06 -15.06 12.45
C PHE A 37 5.91 -14.11 12.82
N PRO A 38 6.16 -12.95 13.45
CA PRO A 38 5.11 -12.04 13.88
C PRO A 38 4.37 -11.51 12.66
N GLN A 39 3.51 -12.34 12.13
CA GLN A 39 2.65 -12.09 10.99
C GLN A 39 1.45 -11.33 11.50
N THR A 40 1.21 -10.15 10.95
CA THR A 40 -0.10 -9.52 11.07
C THR A 40 -0.98 -10.12 9.99
N THR A 41 -1.97 -10.90 10.37
CA THR A 41 -2.99 -11.35 9.42
C THR A 41 -3.84 -10.14 9.03
N ILE A 42 -3.76 -9.72 7.78
CA ILE A 42 -4.68 -8.75 7.22
C ILE A 42 -5.95 -9.48 6.83
N ALA A 43 -7.03 -9.23 7.56
CA ALA A 43 -8.29 -9.95 7.40
C ALA A 43 -9.15 -9.38 6.27
N ASN A 44 -9.05 -8.09 6.00
CA ASN A 44 -9.92 -7.39 5.08
C ASN A 44 -9.15 -6.49 4.11
N SER A 45 -9.72 -6.33 2.94
CA SER A 45 -9.39 -5.33 1.93
C SER A 45 -10.65 -4.60 1.49
N CYS A 46 -10.49 -3.50 0.79
CA CYS A 46 -11.56 -2.81 0.10
C CYS A 46 -11.37 -2.98 -1.42
N ARG A 47 -12.45 -3.38 -2.10
CA ARG A 47 -12.51 -3.43 -3.57
C ARG A 47 -12.99 -2.08 -4.08
N PHE A 48 -12.23 -1.50 -4.96
CA PHE A 48 -12.57 -0.29 -5.71
C PHE A 48 -12.94 -0.65 -7.15
N ASP A 49 -13.92 0.04 -7.71
CA ASP A 49 -14.39 -0.13 -9.08
C ASP A 49 -14.40 1.25 -9.78
N ASP A 50 -13.58 1.39 -10.82
CA ASP A 50 -13.48 2.62 -11.61
C ASP A 50 -14.80 2.96 -12.32
N ALA A 51 -15.59 1.96 -12.73
CA ALA A 51 -16.89 2.17 -13.35
C ALA A 51 -17.92 2.80 -12.39
N SER A 52 -17.75 2.61 -11.09
CA SER A 52 -18.59 3.20 -10.03
C SER A 52 -18.01 4.51 -9.49
N SER A 53 -16.79 4.89 -9.86
CA SER A 53 -16.04 6.01 -9.29
C SER A 53 -15.88 5.87 -7.77
N ASP A 54 -15.50 4.68 -7.30
CA ASP A 54 -15.34 4.37 -5.90
C ASP A 54 -14.12 5.08 -5.31
N HIS A 55 -14.33 5.84 -4.24
CA HIS A 55 -13.23 6.54 -3.57
C HIS A 55 -13.56 6.95 -2.13
N LEU A 56 -12.52 7.30 -1.40
CA LEU A 56 -12.59 7.81 -0.04
C LEU A 56 -11.97 9.20 0.01
N ILE A 57 -12.58 10.13 0.75
CA ILE A 57 -12.08 11.52 0.89
C ILE A 57 -11.95 11.87 2.36
N TYR A 58 -10.79 12.39 2.73
CA TYR A 58 -10.51 13.00 4.04
C TYR A 58 -10.10 14.46 3.86
N THR A 59 -10.60 15.35 4.72
CA THR A 59 -10.20 16.76 4.75
C THR A 59 -9.62 17.09 6.10
N ALA A 60 -8.33 17.31 6.16
CA ALA A 60 -7.62 17.67 7.37
C ALA A 60 -8.03 19.07 7.86
N SER A 61 -8.13 19.23 9.17
CA SER A 61 -8.45 20.53 9.79
C SER A 61 -7.28 21.53 9.80
N SER A 62 -6.07 21.03 9.62
CA SER A 62 -4.82 21.83 9.56
C SER A 62 -3.78 21.14 8.69
N GLU A 63 -2.82 21.91 8.18
CA GLU A 63 -1.67 21.34 7.47
C GLU A 63 -0.80 20.50 8.41
N GLY A 64 -0.35 19.34 7.92
CA GLY A 64 0.69 18.54 8.54
C GLY A 64 2.05 18.77 7.90
N ASN A 65 2.95 17.80 8.03
CA ASN A 65 4.28 17.90 7.44
C ASN A 65 4.23 17.54 5.95
N ARG A 66 4.38 18.52 5.10
CA ARG A 66 4.32 18.41 3.64
C ARG A 66 5.66 17.99 3.01
N ARG A 67 6.73 17.97 3.82
CA ARG A 67 8.11 17.70 3.38
C ARG A 67 8.58 16.31 3.77
N THR A 68 8.02 15.78 4.87
CA THR A 68 8.46 14.49 5.42
C THR A 68 7.23 13.67 5.76
N TYR A 69 7.06 12.52 5.09
CA TYR A 69 5.94 11.61 5.33
C TYR A 69 6.19 10.25 4.67
N THR A 70 5.39 9.27 5.04
CA THR A 70 5.39 7.94 4.44
C THR A 70 3.98 7.54 4.04
N ILE A 71 3.84 7.00 2.84
CA ILE A 71 2.64 6.31 2.38
C ILE A 71 2.99 4.82 2.28
N SER A 72 2.19 3.95 2.89
CA SER A 72 2.32 2.50 2.80
C SER A 72 0.96 1.90 2.49
N LEU A 73 0.90 1.03 1.49
CA LEU A 73 -0.34 0.34 1.15
C LEU A 73 -0.05 -1.01 0.49
N TRP A 74 -0.97 -1.96 0.69
CA TRP A 74 -1.03 -3.18 -0.09
C TRP A 74 -2.07 -2.99 -1.19
N THR A 75 -1.73 -3.39 -2.41
CA THR A 75 -2.60 -3.21 -3.57
C THR A 75 -2.54 -4.42 -4.51
N LYS A 76 -3.69 -4.76 -5.09
CA LYS A 76 -3.85 -5.78 -6.13
C LYS A 76 -4.72 -5.19 -7.24
N ARG A 77 -4.17 -5.06 -8.42
CA ARG A 77 -4.85 -4.45 -9.57
C ARG A 77 -5.91 -5.39 -10.14
N ALA A 78 -7.01 -4.85 -10.66
CA ALA A 78 -7.99 -5.60 -11.42
C ALA A 78 -7.84 -5.38 -12.95
N ASN A 79 -7.30 -4.24 -13.37
CA ASN A 79 -7.03 -3.90 -14.77
C ASN A 79 -5.63 -3.30 -14.93
N LEU A 80 -5.18 -3.17 -16.18
CA LEU A 80 -3.94 -2.49 -16.54
C LEU A 80 -4.23 -1.08 -17.07
N GLY A 81 -3.17 -0.28 -17.21
CA GLY A 81 -3.25 1.11 -17.65
C GLY A 81 -3.33 2.09 -16.49
N LYS A 82 -3.71 3.32 -16.79
CA LYS A 82 -3.71 4.41 -15.82
C LYS A 82 -4.78 4.20 -14.75
N SER A 83 -4.40 4.34 -13.46
CA SER A 83 -5.27 4.00 -12.34
C SER A 83 -4.74 4.62 -11.04
N GLY A 84 -5.54 5.47 -10.38
CA GLY A 84 -5.12 6.28 -9.24
C GLY A 84 -5.17 5.53 -7.92
N LEU A 85 -4.14 5.62 -7.12
CA LEU A 85 -4.08 5.00 -5.79
C LEU A 85 -4.45 5.97 -4.68
N ILE A 86 -3.70 7.07 -4.59
CA ILE A 86 -3.88 8.08 -3.54
C ILE A 86 -3.42 9.44 -4.04
N GLY A 87 -4.13 10.49 -3.65
CA GLY A 87 -3.77 11.88 -3.96
C GLY A 87 -3.89 12.80 -2.77
N GLY A 88 -2.98 13.75 -2.68
CA GLY A 88 -3.03 14.90 -1.76
C GLY A 88 -3.32 16.17 -2.53
N TRP A 89 -4.17 17.05 -1.99
CA TRP A 89 -4.73 18.17 -2.73
C TRP A 89 -4.80 19.46 -1.90
N ASP A 90 -4.73 20.61 -2.58
CA ASP A 90 -5.09 21.90 -1.99
C ASP A 90 -6.51 22.28 -2.39
N SER A 91 -7.47 22.12 -1.50
CA SER A 91 -8.89 22.42 -1.75
C SER A 91 -9.18 23.91 -2.03
N GLY A 92 -8.20 24.78 -1.79
CA GLY A 92 -8.29 26.21 -2.14
C GLY A 92 -8.10 26.51 -3.62
N TYR A 93 -7.67 25.51 -4.42
CA TYR A 93 -7.42 25.64 -5.84
C TYR A 93 -8.25 24.64 -6.64
N GLN A 94 -8.77 25.03 -7.79
CA GLN A 94 -9.68 24.21 -8.61
C GLN A 94 -8.97 23.20 -9.53
N SER A 95 -7.68 23.37 -9.81
CA SER A 95 -6.87 22.42 -10.59
C SER A 95 -5.38 22.70 -10.44
N GLY A 96 -4.54 21.68 -10.65
CA GLY A 96 -3.10 21.84 -10.78
C GLY A 96 -2.34 22.11 -9.47
N PHE A 97 -2.84 21.64 -8.32
CA PHE A 97 -2.18 21.75 -7.01
C PHE A 97 -2.34 20.45 -6.24
N ALA A 98 -1.69 19.42 -6.71
CA ALA A 98 -1.83 18.06 -6.19
C ALA A 98 -0.49 17.32 -6.12
N SER A 99 -0.40 16.37 -5.22
CA SER A 99 0.57 15.28 -5.26
C SER A 99 -0.19 13.97 -5.47
N MET A 100 0.22 13.19 -6.44
CA MET A 100 -0.53 12.06 -6.95
C MET A 100 0.32 10.81 -7.01
N VAL A 101 -0.22 9.68 -6.59
CA VAL A 101 0.38 8.35 -6.72
C VAL A 101 -0.56 7.47 -7.51
N PHE A 102 -0.11 6.95 -8.63
CA PHE A 102 -0.93 6.17 -9.55
C PHE A 102 -0.10 5.21 -10.39
N PHE A 103 -0.73 4.23 -11.00
CA PHE A 103 -0.15 3.47 -12.09
C PHE A 103 -0.37 4.25 -13.39
N ASN A 104 0.69 4.47 -14.17
CA ASN A 104 0.59 5.17 -15.46
C ASN A 104 0.22 4.21 -16.61
N SER A 105 0.11 4.75 -17.83
CA SER A 105 -0.24 3.96 -19.03
C SER A 105 0.77 2.87 -19.40
N ASP A 106 2.00 2.94 -18.88
CA ASP A 106 3.05 1.93 -19.07
C ASP A 106 3.04 0.88 -17.94
N ASP A 107 2.06 0.92 -17.03
CA ASP A 107 1.93 0.08 -15.84
C ASP A 107 3.06 0.27 -14.82
N LYS A 108 3.68 1.43 -14.79
CA LYS A 108 4.67 1.84 -13.78
C LYS A 108 3.97 2.59 -12.67
N LEU A 109 4.49 2.50 -11.46
CA LEU A 109 4.08 3.40 -10.38
C LEU A 109 4.70 4.77 -10.62
N GLU A 110 3.88 5.80 -10.63
CA GLU A 110 4.27 7.19 -10.84
C GLU A 110 3.85 8.03 -9.64
N PHE A 111 4.76 8.91 -9.22
CA PHE A 111 4.50 10.01 -8.31
C PHE A 111 4.59 11.29 -9.13
N ASP A 112 3.50 12.01 -9.20
CA ASP A 112 3.43 13.31 -9.89
C ASP A 112 3.06 14.39 -8.88
N ASN A 113 3.75 15.52 -8.96
CA ASN A 113 3.42 16.69 -8.18
C ASN A 113 3.19 17.87 -9.12
N ASP A 114 1.93 18.24 -9.27
CA ASP A 114 1.51 19.31 -10.16
C ASP A 114 1.22 20.60 -9.38
N LYS A 115 1.85 21.69 -9.81
CA LYS A 115 1.59 23.04 -9.36
C LYS A 115 1.46 23.94 -10.59
N ALA A 116 0.29 23.95 -11.17
CA ALA A 116 0.00 24.72 -12.40
C ALA A 116 0.92 24.37 -13.59
N GLY A 117 1.33 23.09 -13.67
CA GLY A 117 2.25 22.54 -14.66
C GLY A 117 3.39 21.79 -13.96
N SER A 118 3.46 20.47 -14.09
CA SER A 118 4.34 19.53 -13.39
C SER A 118 5.61 20.10 -12.78
N ASP A 119 5.66 20.21 -11.45
CA ASP A 119 6.87 20.68 -10.75
C ASP A 119 7.93 19.58 -10.66
N PHE A 120 7.50 18.33 -10.46
CA PHE A 120 8.37 17.15 -10.56
C PHE A 120 7.52 15.88 -10.74
N THR A 121 8.09 14.93 -11.44
CA THR A 121 7.48 13.61 -11.65
C THR A 121 8.57 12.55 -11.66
N PHE A 122 8.34 11.46 -10.97
CA PHE A 122 9.19 10.27 -11.07
C PHE A 122 8.36 9.00 -11.13
N ASN A 123 8.89 7.99 -11.78
CA ASN A 123 8.25 6.68 -11.89
C ASN A 123 9.24 5.55 -11.64
N THR A 124 8.71 4.38 -11.28
CA THR A 124 9.52 3.18 -11.12
C THR A 124 10.00 2.66 -12.46
N ASN A 125 11.19 2.03 -12.49
CA ASN A 125 11.61 1.24 -13.66
C ASN A 125 10.84 -0.07 -13.73
N MET A 126 10.39 -0.58 -12.60
CA MET A 126 9.54 -1.75 -12.47
C MET A 126 8.14 -1.49 -13.03
N VAL A 127 7.54 -2.52 -13.64
CA VAL A 127 6.16 -2.54 -14.12
C VAL A 127 5.30 -3.48 -13.26
N PHE A 128 4.01 -3.15 -13.11
CA PHE A 128 3.06 -3.84 -12.23
C PHE A 128 1.95 -4.49 -13.08
N ARG A 129 2.29 -5.56 -13.82
CA ARG A 129 1.40 -6.22 -14.78
C ARG A 129 0.76 -7.51 -14.30
N ASP A 130 1.19 -8.04 -13.16
CA ASP A 130 0.54 -9.21 -12.57
C ASP A 130 -0.68 -8.76 -11.73
N ILE A 131 -1.85 -8.91 -12.32
CA ILE A 131 -3.12 -8.56 -11.66
C ILE A 131 -3.58 -9.60 -10.64
N SER A 132 -2.87 -10.72 -10.50
CA SER A 132 -3.13 -11.74 -9.46
C SER A 132 -2.28 -11.51 -8.21
N ALA A 133 -1.25 -10.67 -8.30
CA ALA A 133 -0.31 -10.42 -7.22
C ALA A 133 -0.73 -9.24 -6.33
N TRP A 134 -0.53 -9.42 -5.03
CA TRP A 134 -0.51 -8.32 -4.08
C TRP A 134 0.88 -7.69 -4.06
N TYR A 135 0.93 -6.38 -4.15
CA TYR A 135 2.14 -5.57 -4.02
C TYR A 135 2.07 -4.74 -2.75
N HIS A 136 3.10 -4.79 -1.94
CA HIS A 136 3.31 -3.83 -0.87
C HIS A 136 4.11 -2.66 -1.41
N ILE A 137 3.54 -1.48 -1.40
CA ILE A 137 4.19 -0.25 -1.87
C ILE A 137 4.42 0.65 -0.67
N VAL A 138 5.67 1.10 -0.50
CA VAL A 138 6.02 2.13 0.48
C VAL A 138 6.72 3.26 -0.23
N ILE A 139 6.23 4.48 -0.02
CA ILE A 139 6.79 5.72 -0.56
C ILE A 139 7.20 6.57 0.62
N ALA A 140 8.50 6.80 0.77
CA ALA A 140 9.08 7.64 1.81
C ALA A 140 9.57 8.94 1.17
N ILE A 141 9.01 10.05 1.59
CA ILE A 141 9.39 11.40 1.13
C ILE A 141 10.05 12.15 2.29
N ASP A 142 11.21 12.72 2.03
CA ASP A 142 11.87 13.69 2.90
C ASP A 142 12.61 14.73 2.07
N THR A 143 11.91 15.74 1.63
CA THR A 143 12.48 16.82 0.80
C THR A 143 13.50 17.68 1.54
N THR A 144 13.66 17.53 2.85
CA THR A 144 14.65 18.29 3.63
C THR A 144 16.08 17.81 3.41
N GLN A 145 16.25 16.60 2.86
CA GLN A 145 17.56 16.01 2.61
C GLN A 145 18.40 16.82 1.63
N ALA A 146 19.70 16.96 1.95
CA ALA A 146 20.64 17.66 1.08
C ALA A 146 20.88 16.90 -0.23
N THR A 147 21.01 15.57 -0.14
CA THR A 147 21.18 14.68 -1.28
C THR A 147 19.83 14.44 -1.97
N GLU A 148 19.77 14.68 -3.26
CA GLU A 148 18.54 14.55 -4.04
C GLU A 148 17.97 13.12 -3.99
N ALA A 149 18.80 12.11 -4.15
CA ALA A 149 18.40 10.70 -4.11
C ALA A 149 17.81 10.24 -2.75
N ASP A 150 18.03 11.01 -1.68
CA ASP A 150 17.49 10.73 -0.35
C ASP A 150 16.15 11.41 -0.09
N ARG A 151 15.67 12.28 -1.00
CA ARG A 151 14.42 13.02 -0.83
C ARG A 151 13.19 12.19 -1.14
N GLN A 152 13.34 11.17 -1.96
CA GLN A 152 12.28 10.23 -2.35
C GLN A 152 12.82 8.82 -2.45
N LYS A 153 12.11 7.89 -1.84
CA LYS A 153 12.41 6.45 -1.93
C LYS A 153 11.12 5.68 -2.12
N VAL A 154 11.13 4.73 -3.04
CA VAL A 154 10.02 3.82 -3.26
C VAL A 154 10.50 2.40 -3.03
N TYR A 155 9.71 1.66 -2.29
CA TYR A 155 9.98 0.25 -2.00
C TYR A 155 8.79 -0.59 -2.46
N VAL A 156 9.09 -1.76 -3.03
CA VAL A 156 8.11 -2.76 -3.42
C VAL A 156 8.46 -4.07 -2.75
N ASN A 157 7.53 -4.63 -1.99
CA ASN A 157 7.72 -5.87 -1.24
C ASN A 157 9.03 -5.87 -0.42
N GLY A 158 9.29 -4.76 0.27
CA GLY A 158 10.45 -4.58 1.13
C GLY A 158 11.76 -4.20 0.45
N SER A 159 11.81 -4.17 -0.87
CA SER A 159 13.02 -3.82 -1.62
C SER A 159 12.90 -2.45 -2.26
N GLN A 160 13.93 -1.61 -2.11
CA GLN A 160 13.98 -0.33 -2.81
C GLN A 160 14.08 -0.56 -4.32
N VAL A 161 13.29 0.21 -5.09
CA VAL A 161 13.27 0.13 -6.55
C VAL A 161 13.92 1.36 -7.17
N ASP A 162 14.51 1.16 -8.36
CA ASP A 162 15.08 2.25 -9.12
C ASP A 162 13.99 3.16 -9.69
N LEU A 163 14.24 4.45 -9.63
CA LEU A 163 13.36 5.50 -10.12
C LEU A 163 13.97 6.18 -11.35
N THR A 164 13.09 6.59 -12.25
CA THR A 164 13.42 7.48 -13.37
C THR A 164 12.65 8.78 -13.17
N GLU A 165 13.35 9.87 -13.20
CA GLU A 165 12.76 11.22 -13.22
C GLU A 165 12.22 11.55 -14.63
N SER A 166 11.21 12.40 -14.68
CA SER A 166 10.77 13.06 -15.91
C SER A 166 11.67 14.28 -16.21
N ALA A 167 11.37 14.99 -17.29
CA ALA A 167 12.05 16.22 -17.63
C ALA A 167 11.94 17.33 -16.54
N SER A 168 10.98 17.19 -15.63
CA SER A 168 10.79 18.13 -14.49
C SER A 168 11.68 17.81 -13.29
N GLY A 169 12.41 16.69 -13.30
CA GLY A 169 13.34 16.27 -12.25
C GLY A 169 12.70 15.66 -11.03
N PHE A 170 13.49 15.51 -9.97
CA PHE A 170 13.08 15.12 -8.62
C PHE A 170 12.75 16.36 -7.77
N PRO A 171 12.11 16.21 -6.61
CA PRO A 171 11.78 17.35 -5.75
C PRO A 171 13.03 18.13 -5.34
N THR A 172 12.96 19.45 -5.40
CA THR A 172 14.01 20.32 -4.87
C THR A 172 14.06 20.26 -3.35
N GLN A 173 15.21 20.64 -2.76
CA GLN A 173 15.34 20.64 -1.31
C GLN A 173 14.32 21.57 -0.65
N ASN A 174 13.69 21.08 0.43
CA ASN A 174 12.63 21.76 1.19
C ASN A 174 11.35 22.04 0.38
N TYR A 175 11.09 21.26 -0.65
CA TYR A 175 9.85 21.36 -1.41
C TYR A 175 8.64 20.93 -0.56
N ASP A 176 7.58 21.72 -0.58
CA ASP A 176 6.30 21.41 0.08
C ASP A 176 5.37 20.71 -0.92
N THR A 177 5.18 19.40 -0.76
CA THR A 177 4.23 18.63 -1.57
C THR A 177 2.77 18.96 -1.17
N TYR A 178 1.78 18.35 -1.85
CA TYR A 178 0.36 18.55 -1.51
C TYR A 178 -0.22 17.44 -0.62
N PHE A 179 0.51 16.36 -0.36
CA PHE A 179 0.18 15.49 0.77
C PHE A 179 0.29 16.28 2.09
N ASN A 180 -0.59 15.97 3.03
CA ASN A 180 -0.73 16.69 4.30
C ASN A 180 -1.12 18.17 4.17
N LYS A 181 -1.50 18.66 2.98
CA LYS A 181 -2.00 20.02 2.80
C LYS A 181 -3.37 20.20 3.44
N ASN A 182 -4.38 19.54 2.93
CA ASN A 182 -5.70 19.46 3.55
C ASN A 182 -6.55 18.30 3.03
N LEU A 183 -6.67 18.08 1.73
CA LEU A 183 -7.52 17.03 1.19
C LEU A 183 -6.69 15.82 0.78
N THR A 184 -7.14 14.62 1.16
CA THR A 184 -6.56 13.34 0.73
C THR A 184 -7.66 12.47 0.14
N VAL A 185 -7.37 11.88 -1.02
CA VAL A 185 -8.28 10.95 -1.73
C VAL A 185 -7.60 9.59 -1.82
N VAL A 186 -8.32 8.50 -1.54
CA VAL A 186 -7.89 7.11 -1.74
C VAL A 186 -8.83 6.45 -2.73
N GLY A 187 -8.28 5.66 -3.67
CA GLY A 187 -9.05 5.06 -4.77
C GLY A 187 -9.15 5.96 -6.02
N SER A 188 -8.47 7.10 -6.01
CA SER A 188 -8.23 7.99 -7.14
C SER A 188 -6.96 8.78 -6.87
N TYR A 189 -6.39 9.41 -7.87
CA TYR A 189 -5.22 10.27 -7.62
C TYR A 189 -5.53 11.76 -7.67
N ALA A 190 -6.67 12.14 -8.19
CA ALA A 190 -6.99 13.56 -8.36
C ALA A 190 -8.46 13.85 -8.08
N TYR A 191 -8.74 15.09 -7.72
CA TYR A 191 -10.07 15.61 -7.49
C TYR A 191 -10.18 17.00 -8.15
N GLU A 192 -10.73 17.03 -9.36
CA GLU A 192 -10.87 18.25 -10.14
C GLU A 192 -12.34 18.66 -10.30
N GLY A 193 -12.64 19.96 -10.08
CA GLY A 193 -13.98 20.50 -10.33
C GLY A 193 -15.12 19.86 -9.53
N GLY A 194 -14.79 19.15 -8.43
CA GLY A 194 -15.76 18.44 -7.61
C GLY A 194 -15.95 16.96 -7.98
N GLY A 195 -15.05 16.38 -8.78
CA GLY A 195 -15.05 14.96 -9.17
C GLY A 195 -13.66 14.32 -9.17
N THR A 196 -13.64 13.00 -9.02
CA THR A 196 -12.41 12.17 -9.14
C THR A 196 -12.08 11.93 -10.61
N VAL A 197 -10.80 11.61 -10.89
CA VAL A 197 -10.33 11.23 -12.21
C VAL A 197 -9.36 10.04 -12.11
N ASP A 198 -9.38 9.19 -13.13
CA ASP A 198 -8.56 7.97 -13.24
C ASP A 198 -8.65 7.13 -11.95
N GLU A 199 -9.85 6.77 -11.58
CA GLU A 199 -10.17 5.99 -10.40
C GLU A 199 -9.46 4.64 -10.41
N TYR A 200 -9.28 4.08 -9.22
CA TYR A 200 -8.66 2.79 -9.05
C TYR A 200 -9.65 1.65 -9.31
N SER A 201 -9.20 0.62 -10.02
CA SER A 201 -9.89 -0.66 -10.12
C SER A 201 -9.02 -1.77 -9.56
N GLY A 202 -9.45 -2.35 -8.45
CA GLY A 202 -8.68 -3.37 -7.73
C GLY A 202 -8.96 -3.39 -6.24
N TYR A 203 -8.02 -3.95 -5.50
CA TYR A 203 -8.13 -4.11 -4.05
C TYR A 203 -7.03 -3.34 -3.34
N MET A 204 -7.36 -2.69 -2.23
CA MET A 204 -6.39 -2.11 -1.30
C MET A 204 -6.60 -2.66 0.10
N ALA A 205 -5.50 -2.84 0.82
CA ALA A 205 -5.51 -3.25 2.22
C ALA A 205 -4.42 -2.47 2.98
N GLU A 206 -4.63 -2.22 4.26
CA GLU A 206 -3.67 -1.51 5.11
C GLU A 206 -3.14 -0.23 4.45
N VAL A 207 -4.04 0.69 4.12
CA VAL A 207 -3.66 2.00 3.58
C VAL A 207 -3.26 2.89 4.74
N VAL A 208 -1.98 3.23 4.79
CA VAL A 208 -1.36 3.97 5.90
C VAL A 208 -0.70 5.22 5.38
N MET A 209 -0.89 6.32 6.08
CA MET A 209 -0.09 7.53 5.95
C MET A 209 0.51 7.88 7.30
N VAL A 210 1.82 8.13 7.33
CA VAL A 210 2.53 8.61 8.52
C VAL A 210 3.02 10.02 8.24
N ASP A 211 2.46 10.97 8.97
CA ASP A 211 2.79 12.38 8.88
C ASP A 211 4.04 12.70 9.72
N GLY A 212 5.02 13.35 9.12
CA GLY A 212 6.23 13.82 9.79
C GLY A 212 7.40 12.84 9.83
N GLN A 213 7.28 11.65 9.23
CA GLN A 213 8.35 10.63 9.24
C GLN A 213 8.50 9.99 7.86
N ALA A 214 9.75 9.88 7.37
CA ALA A 214 10.13 9.08 6.21
C ALA A 214 10.67 7.73 6.70
N LEU A 215 9.87 6.69 6.59
CA LEU A 215 10.11 5.37 7.19
C LEU A 215 10.54 4.34 6.13
N GLU A 216 11.36 3.40 6.58
CA GLU A 216 11.74 2.23 5.79
C GLU A 216 10.59 1.20 5.76
N PRO A 217 10.54 0.32 4.73
CA PRO A 217 9.45 -0.64 4.56
C PRO A 217 9.35 -1.64 5.72
N THR A 218 10.43 -1.85 6.47
CA THR A 218 10.48 -2.70 7.66
C THR A 218 9.61 -2.21 8.82
N SER A 219 9.08 -0.98 8.73
CA SER A 219 8.05 -0.48 9.65
C SER A 219 6.68 -1.10 9.41
N PHE A 220 6.42 -1.64 8.21
CA PHE A 220 5.11 -2.11 7.76
C PHE A 220 5.11 -3.56 7.28
N GLY A 221 6.28 -4.15 7.09
CA GLY A 221 6.44 -5.52 6.63
C GLY A 221 7.78 -6.11 7.04
N ALA A 222 7.90 -7.42 6.91
CA ALA A 222 9.15 -8.13 7.14
C ALA A 222 9.23 -9.40 6.28
N THR A 223 10.44 -9.83 5.96
CA THR A 223 10.65 -11.10 5.26
C THR A 223 10.52 -12.25 6.24
N ASN A 224 9.59 -13.16 5.99
CA ASN A 224 9.47 -14.38 6.77
C ASN A 224 10.72 -15.24 6.56
N PRO A 225 11.46 -15.58 7.62
CA PRO A 225 12.73 -16.30 7.50
C PRO A 225 12.58 -17.77 7.05
N VAL A 226 11.36 -18.31 7.09
CA VAL A 226 11.08 -19.70 6.70
C VAL A 226 10.65 -19.78 5.23
N THR A 227 9.74 -18.89 4.81
CA THR A 227 9.18 -18.89 3.45
C THR A 227 9.94 -17.99 2.49
N ASN A 228 10.74 -17.07 3.01
CA ASN A 228 11.40 -15.99 2.28
C ASN A 228 10.41 -15.06 1.55
N ILE A 229 9.18 -15.00 2.05
CA ILE A 229 8.12 -14.12 1.51
C ILE A 229 8.06 -12.85 2.35
N TRP A 230 7.86 -11.72 1.70
CA TRP A 230 7.57 -10.45 2.35
C TRP A 230 6.13 -10.46 2.86
N GLU A 231 5.96 -10.23 4.14
CA GLU A 231 4.68 -10.34 4.85
C GLU A 231 4.38 -9.07 5.66
N PRO A 232 3.10 -8.71 5.85
CA PRO A 232 2.73 -7.52 6.61
C PRO A 232 3.06 -7.67 8.10
N ILE A 233 3.45 -6.55 8.72
CA ILE A 233 3.50 -6.38 10.17
C ILE A 233 2.70 -5.15 10.58
N ALA A 234 2.16 -5.14 11.78
CA ALA A 234 1.45 -3.98 12.31
C ALA A 234 2.43 -2.84 12.56
N TYR A 235 2.13 -1.66 12.01
CA TYR A 235 2.86 -0.45 12.37
C TYR A 235 2.55 -0.07 13.83
N SER A 236 3.60 0.14 14.62
CA SER A 236 3.50 0.43 16.06
C SER A 236 4.01 1.82 16.44
N GLY A 237 4.37 2.63 15.46
CA GLY A 237 4.81 4.01 15.67
C GLY A 237 3.66 5.00 15.77
N THR A 238 3.99 6.28 15.83
CA THR A 238 3.02 7.38 15.82
C THR A 238 2.68 7.78 14.38
N TYR A 239 1.39 8.00 14.10
CA TYR A 239 0.95 8.36 12.75
C TYR A 239 1.13 9.86 12.42
N GLY A 240 1.39 10.71 13.45
CA GLY A 240 1.41 12.18 13.26
C GLY A 240 0.00 12.76 13.15
N THR A 241 -0.11 14.09 12.97
CA THR A 241 -1.40 14.80 13.07
C THR A 241 -2.38 14.40 11.96
N ASN A 242 -1.91 14.36 10.71
CA ASN A 242 -2.73 14.03 9.54
C ASN A 242 -2.54 12.58 9.07
N GLY A 243 -1.77 11.78 9.84
CA GLY A 243 -1.60 10.37 9.54
C GLY A 243 -2.85 9.56 9.84
N PHE A 244 -3.02 8.45 9.14
CA PHE A 244 -4.20 7.58 9.25
C PHE A 244 -3.83 6.13 8.93
N ARG A 245 -4.72 5.20 9.29
CA ARG A 245 -4.67 3.79 8.89
C ARG A 245 -6.08 3.29 8.57
N LEU A 246 -6.28 2.84 7.34
CA LEU A 246 -7.51 2.20 6.88
C LEU A 246 -7.28 0.69 6.79
N ASP A 247 -7.87 -0.07 7.70
CA ASP A 247 -7.79 -1.53 7.76
C ASP A 247 -8.98 -2.24 7.10
N PHE A 248 -10.01 -1.47 6.73
CA PHE A 248 -11.26 -1.93 6.12
C PHE A 248 -12.00 -3.02 6.91
N ALA A 249 -11.75 -3.13 8.21
CA ALA A 249 -12.35 -4.18 9.05
C ALA A 249 -13.85 -3.96 9.31
N ASN A 250 -14.33 -2.73 9.28
CA ASN A 250 -15.73 -2.39 9.46
C ASN A 250 -16.42 -2.16 8.12
N SER A 251 -17.16 -3.18 7.63
CA SER A 251 -17.89 -3.08 6.36
C SER A 251 -18.97 -1.98 6.32
N SER A 252 -19.44 -1.53 7.48
CA SER A 252 -20.41 -0.44 7.57
C SER A 252 -19.75 0.95 7.58
N ALA A 253 -18.43 1.01 7.68
CA ALA A 253 -17.65 2.25 7.74
C ALA A 253 -16.25 2.00 7.15
N LEU A 254 -16.17 1.78 5.82
CA LEU A 254 -14.91 1.48 5.12
C LEU A 254 -13.88 2.63 5.18
N GLY A 255 -14.33 3.84 5.48
CA GLY A 255 -13.48 5.01 5.67
C GLY A 255 -12.99 5.22 7.11
N ASN A 256 -13.26 4.29 8.04
CA ASN A 256 -12.88 4.45 9.45
C ASN A 256 -11.36 4.41 9.63
N ASP A 257 -10.81 5.44 10.25
CA ASP A 257 -9.41 5.53 10.64
C ASP A 257 -9.16 4.81 11.97
N VAL A 258 -8.31 3.80 11.95
CA VAL A 258 -7.93 3.02 13.14
C VAL A 258 -6.55 3.39 13.71
N SER A 259 -5.97 4.51 13.27
CA SER A 259 -4.68 5.01 13.77
C SER A 259 -4.77 5.58 15.21
N GLY A 260 -5.98 5.97 15.62
CA GLY A 260 -6.25 6.68 16.86
C GLY A 260 -6.26 8.20 16.72
N ASN A 261 -6.14 8.73 15.50
CA ASN A 261 -6.25 10.17 15.21
C ASN A 261 -7.69 10.60 14.88
N ASP A 262 -8.59 9.65 14.62
CA ASP A 262 -9.97 9.89 14.17
C ASP A 262 -10.04 10.69 12.86
N ASN A 263 -9.06 10.47 11.96
CA ASN A 263 -9.00 11.05 10.63
C ASN A 263 -9.88 10.25 9.65
N ASP A 264 -11.16 10.12 9.96
CA ASP A 264 -12.12 9.33 9.21
C ASP A 264 -12.36 9.88 7.80
N PHE A 265 -12.46 8.98 6.84
CA PHE A 265 -12.74 9.28 5.44
C PHE A 265 -14.23 9.20 5.14
N THR A 266 -14.73 10.16 4.39
CA THR A 266 -16.05 10.08 3.77
C THR A 266 -16.01 9.05 2.64
N VAL A 267 -16.96 8.11 2.69
CA VAL A 267 -17.09 7.04 1.71
C VAL A 267 -17.94 7.53 0.53
N ASN A 268 -17.46 7.35 -0.69
CA ASN A 268 -18.19 7.68 -1.92
C ASN A 268 -18.33 6.41 -2.78
N ASN A 269 -19.58 6.07 -3.08
CA ASN A 269 -20.04 4.92 -3.86
C ASN A 269 -19.73 3.52 -3.29
N LEU A 270 -18.70 3.37 -2.46
CA LEU A 270 -18.39 2.12 -1.75
C LEU A 270 -19.51 1.74 -0.77
N THR A 271 -19.75 0.45 -0.66
CA THR A 271 -20.76 -0.14 0.23
C THR A 271 -20.17 -1.31 1.01
N SER A 272 -20.95 -1.93 1.89
CA SER A 272 -20.48 -3.08 2.68
C SER A 272 -20.08 -4.31 1.83
N ILE A 273 -20.55 -4.42 0.58
CA ILE A 273 -20.18 -5.51 -0.33
C ILE A 273 -18.78 -5.33 -0.94
N ASP A 274 -18.20 -4.15 -0.84
CA ASP A 274 -16.86 -3.86 -1.33
C ASP A 274 -15.77 -4.24 -0.32
N GLN A 275 -16.16 -4.62 0.91
CA GLN A 275 -15.25 -5.32 1.79
C GLN A 275 -14.97 -6.73 1.26
N SER A 276 -13.70 -7.11 1.21
CA SER A 276 -13.27 -8.42 0.73
C SER A 276 -12.33 -9.09 1.73
N THR A 277 -12.30 -10.42 1.72
CA THR A 277 -11.33 -11.25 2.44
C THR A 277 -10.16 -11.68 1.56
N ASP A 278 -10.11 -11.25 0.29
CA ASP A 278 -8.93 -11.35 -0.57
C ASP A 278 -7.92 -10.30 -0.11
N THR A 279 -6.83 -10.74 0.48
CA THR A 279 -5.80 -9.88 1.08
C THR A 279 -4.41 -10.42 0.76
N CYS A 280 -3.36 -9.66 1.04
CA CYS A 280 -1.99 -10.14 0.90
C CYS A 280 -1.66 -11.33 1.83
N SER A 281 -2.40 -11.50 2.93
CA SER A 281 -2.30 -12.64 3.84
C SER A 281 -3.20 -13.83 3.44
N ASN A 282 -4.15 -13.62 2.53
CA ASN A 282 -5.13 -14.60 2.08
C ASN A 282 -5.51 -14.34 0.62
N ASN A 283 -4.52 -14.48 -0.27
CA ASN A 283 -4.67 -14.20 -1.69
C ASN A 283 -5.43 -15.35 -2.38
N PHE A 284 -6.65 -15.08 -2.82
CA PHE A 284 -7.46 -16.02 -3.58
C PHE A 284 -6.96 -16.16 -5.02
N CYS A 285 -6.97 -17.39 -5.52
CA CYS A 285 -6.74 -17.65 -6.92
C CYS A 285 -7.91 -17.05 -7.73
N THR A 286 -7.65 -16.00 -8.51
CA THR A 286 -8.62 -15.39 -9.40
C THR A 286 -8.43 -15.93 -10.82
N LEU A 287 -9.53 -16.08 -11.58
CA LEU A 287 -9.44 -16.29 -13.02
C LEU A 287 -8.79 -15.07 -13.63
N ASN A 288 -7.66 -15.24 -14.31
CA ASN A 288 -6.98 -14.14 -14.98
C ASN A 288 -7.87 -13.62 -16.14
N PRO A 289 -8.44 -12.42 -16.04
CA PRO A 289 -9.28 -11.87 -17.10
C PRO A 289 -8.51 -11.55 -18.39
N LEU A 290 -7.16 -11.54 -18.33
CA LEU A 290 -6.29 -11.38 -19.51
C LEU A 290 -6.04 -12.71 -20.21
N ASP A 291 -6.29 -13.84 -19.58
CA ASP A 291 -6.23 -15.18 -20.17
C ASP A 291 -7.65 -15.63 -20.62
N ILE A 292 -8.20 -14.90 -21.55
CA ILE A 292 -9.39 -15.29 -22.30
C ILE A 292 -8.96 -16.31 -23.34
N GLY A 293 -8.78 -17.56 -22.95
CA GLY A 293 -8.38 -18.69 -23.83
C GLY A 293 -9.24 -18.82 -25.08
N GLY A 294 -9.27 -17.80 -25.94
CA GLY A 294 -9.87 -17.78 -27.26
C GLY A 294 -11.40 -17.95 -27.36
N GLY A 295 -12.15 -17.85 -26.26
CA GLY A 295 -13.60 -18.00 -26.25
C GLY A 295 -14.29 -16.96 -25.36
N SER A 296 -15.36 -16.34 -25.87
CA SER A 296 -16.24 -15.52 -25.04
C SER A 296 -17.02 -16.40 -24.07
N TYR A 297 -16.74 -16.30 -22.77
CA TYR A 297 -17.55 -16.89 -21.74
C TYR A 297 -18.52 -15.83 -21.18
N THR A 298 -19.81 -16.03 -21.41
CA THR A 298 -20.87 -15.29 -20.72
C THR A 298 -21.22 -16.05 -19.46
N PHE A 299 -20.94 -15.46 -18.28
CA PHE A 299 -21.46 -15.98 -17.02
C PHE A 299 -22.91 -15.47 -16.87
N SER A 300 -23.85 -16.43 -16.78
CA SER A 300 -25.27 -16.15 -16.49
C SER A 300 -25.52 -16.18 -15.00
#